data_dbab8108fa95b3c8ef543862b81af9f7
#
_entry.id   dbab8108fa95b3c8ef543862b81af9f7
#
_cell.length_a   1.000
_cell.length_b   1.000
_cell.length_c   1.000
_cell.angle_alpha   90.00
_cell.angle_beta   90.00
_cell.angle_gamma   90.00
#
_symmetry.space_group_name_H-M   'P 1'
#
loop_
_entity.id
_entity.type
_entity.pdbx_description
1 polymer ?
#
loop_
_entity_poly.entity_id
_entity_poly.type
_entity_poly.pdbx_seq_one_letter_code
_entity_poly.pdbx_strand_id
1 'polypeptide(L)'
;MTIIANPIYDVVFKYMMEDERVAKLLLSALLQKEVLSLKMCERKRHPGKRKAGILMSCMVFLADICNADGTENRIAVELRKTWKPTQTLPLRQYLSAQYLKEGIVPSREEYEECSDLPIVTIYILGHKLGNVEMPVVYVCRRHLNPDLNWTGMSDEFTDNLPNDSIIVQVPYLGGHVCNRLERLLSVFDQNRCVKSNDHLLEIDDDLFPQNEQILIYRLIKAVLMPNICRTMDIEDELLSEIEKRDTIIMKQDKMIEDRDNKIKGYDKIF
;
A
#
# COMPACT_ATOMS: atom_id res chain seq x y z
N MET A 1 1.78 20.99 17.20
CA MET A 1 0.78 20.00 16.73
C MET A 1 0.00 20.58 15.59
N THR A 2 0.00 19.94 14.46
CA THR A 2 -0.56 20.41 13.19
C THR A 2 -1.55 19.41 12.64
N ILE A 3 -2.68 19.87 12.10
CA ILE A 3 -3.70 19.03 11.48
C ILE A 3 -3.38 18.84 10.00
N ILE A 4 -3.33 17.60 9.57
CA ILE A 4 -3.12 17.21 8.18
C ILE A 4 -4.26 16.32 7.68
N ALA A 5 -4.47 16.28 6.36
CA ALA A 5 -5.36 15.31 5.74
C ALA A 5 -4.76 13.90 5.83
N ASN A 6 -5.59 12.93 6.13
CA ASN A 6 -5.17 11.54 6.34
C ASN A 6 -4.79 10.87 4.99
N PRO A 7 -3.50 10.56 4.75
CA PRO A 7 -3.06 9.97 3.49
C PRO A 7 -3.43 8.49 3.34
N ILE A 8 -4.16 7.90 4.29
CA ILE A 8 -4.76 6.58 4.10
C ILE A 8 -5.88 6.64 3.05
N TYR A 9 -6.51 7.79 2.84
CA TYR A 9 -7.47 8.02 1.78
C TYR A 9 -6.77 8.12 0.43
N ASP A 10 -7.36 7.51 -0.60
CA ASP A 10 -6.76 7.41 -1.92
C ASP A 10 -6.58 8.77 -2.59
N VAL A 11 -7.59 9.63 -2.46
CA VAL A 11 -7.53 10.99 -3.00
C VAL A 11 -6.42 11.83 -2.36
N VAL A 12 -6.22 11.71 -1.04
CA VAL A 12 -5.15 12.44 -0.32
C VAL A 12 -3.79 11.90 -0.70
N PHE A 13 -3.67 10.56 -0.76
CA PHE A 13 -2.45 9.89 -1.17
C PHE A 13 -2.01 10.28 -2.58
N LYS A 14 -2.93 10.24 -3.55
CA LYS A 14 -2.66 10.68 -4.94
C LYS A 14 -2.24 12.14 -4.97
N TYR A 15 -3.00 13.01 -4.32
CA TYR A 15 -2.66 14.42 -4.24
C TYR A 15 -1.28 14.66 -3.65
N MET A 16 -0.92 13.91 -2.59
CA MET A 16 0.41 13.96 -1.99
C MET A 16 1.51 13.56 -2.98
N MET A 17 1.33 12.44 -3.68
CA MET A 17 2.33 11.87 -4.60
C MET A 17 2.42 12.57 -5.96
N GLU A 18 1.45 13.39 -6.33
CA GLU A 18 1.52 14.25 -7.53
C GLU A 18 2.57 15.36 -7.42
N ASP A 19 2.97 15.76 -6.20
CA ASP A 19 4.11 16.67 -6.03
C ASP A 19 5.41 15.87 -6.13
N GLU A 20 6.17 16.07 -7.21
CA GLU A 20 7.42 15.35 -7.49
C GLU A 20 8.41 15.42 -6.32
N ARG A 21 8.48 16.56 -5.62
CA ARG A 21 9.40 16.75 -4.48
C ARG A 21 9.01 15.87 -3.29
N VAL A 22 7.69 15.75 -3.04
CA VAL A 22 7.15 14.88 -1.99
C VAL A 22 7.34 13.42 -2.37
N ALA A 23 7.05 13.06 -3.62
CA ALA A 23 7.24 11.71 -4.12
C ALA A 23 8.72 11.29 -4.06
N LYS A 24 9.66 12.14 -4.49
CA LYS A 24 11.11 11.91 -4.36
C LYS A 24 11.52 11.72 -2.91
N LEU A 25 11.03 12.57 -2.01
CA LEU A 25 11.35 12.51 -0.59
C LEU A 25 10.95 11.16 0.02
N LEU A 26 9.71 10.72 -0.21
CA LEU A 26 9.18 9.47 0.31
C LEU A 26 9.84 8.25 -0.35
N LEU A 27 9.96 8.24 -1.67
CA LEU A 27 10.56 7.13 -2.42
C LEU A 27 12.06 6.99 -2.10
N SER A 28 12.81 8.10 -1.95
CA SER A 28 14.22 8.03 -1.54
C SER A 28 14.38 7.37 -0.17
N ALA A 29 13.50 7.68 0.78
CA ALA A 29 13.56 7.09 2.12
C ALA A 29 13.18 5.59 2.09
N LEU A 30 12.16 5.20 1.32
CA LEU A 30 11.71 3.81 1.19
C LEU A 30 12.73 2.96 0.45
N LEU A 31 13.29 3.46 -0.65
CA LEU A 31 14.32 2.75 -1.43
C LEU A 31 15.68 2.73 -0.74
N GLN A 32 15.87 3.55 0.30
CA GLN A 32 17.18 3.79 0.94
C GLN A 32 18.26 4.21 -0.07
N LYS A 33 17.85 4.94 -1.10
CA LYS A 33 18.70 5.45 -2.18
C LYS A 33 18.26 6.87 -2.54
N GLU A 34 19.19 7.67 -3.06
CA GLU A 34 18.83 8.98 -3.57
C GLU A 34 18.09 8.84 -4.91
N VAL A 35 16.91 9.43 -5.01
CA VAL A 35 16.15 9.53 -6.26
C VAL A 35 16.52 10.86 -6.93
N LEU A 36 17.29 10.79 -8.01
CA LEU A 36 17.80 11.95 -8.74
C LEU A 36 16.70 12.60 -9.60
N SER A 37 15.98 11.78 -10.35
CA SER A 37 14.84 12.19 -11.16
C SER A 37 13.65 11.26 -10.94
N LEU A 38 12.45 11.80 -11.15
CA LEU A 38 11.21 11.04 -11.00
C LEU A 38 10.20 11.50 -12.05
N LYS A 39 9.63 10.54 -12.77
CA LYS A 39 8.54 10.78 -13.71
C LYS A 39 7.39 9.83 -13.39
N MET A 40 6.21 10.36 -13.12
CA MET A 40 5.00 9.53 -12.98
C MET A 40 4.57 9.04 -14.37
N CYS A 41 4.34 7.72 -14.49
CA CYS A 41 3.88 7.10 -15.73
C CYS A 41 2.36 7.15 -15.81
N GLU A 42 1.83 7.65 -16.91
CA GLU A 42 0.40 7.62 -17.17
C GLU A 42 -0.01 6.20 -17.63
N ARG A 43 -1.05 5.66 -16.98
CA ARG A 43 -1.62 4.39 -17.38
C ARG A 43 -2.41 4.55 -18.66
N LYS A 44 -2.14 3.74 -19.70
CA LYS A 44 -3.00 3.66 -20.89
C LYS A 44 -4.42 3.24 -20.47
N ARG A 45 -5.40 4.12 -20.69
CA ARG A 45 -6.81 3.81 -20.41
C ARG A 45 -7.32 2.84 -21.47
N HIS A 46 -7.50 1.57 -21.12
CA HIS A 46 -8.29 0.66 -21.95
C HIS A 46 -9.78 0.91 -21.70
N PRO A 47 -10.53 1.40 -22.70
CA PRO A 47 -11.98 1.54 -22.57
C PRO A 47 -12.59 0.15 -22.50
N GLY A 48 -13.19 -0.23 -21.38
CA GLY A 48 -13.99 -1.44 -21.26
C GLY A 48 -13.79 -2.37 -20.07
N LYS A 49 -12.75 -2.21 -19.26
CA LYS A 49 -12.53 -3.08 -18.08
C LYS A 49 -12.58 -2.31 -16.75
N ARG A 50 -13.76 -1.82 -16.38
CA ARG A 50 -14.05 -1.52 -14.98
C ARG A 50 -14.50 -2.83 -14.31
N LYS A 51 -13.58 -3.62 -13.82
CA LYS A 51 -13.93 -4.64 -12.84
C LYS A 51 -14.04 -3.95 -11.49
N ALA A 52 -15.18 -4.12 -10.84
CA ALA A 52 -15.42 -3.72 -9.46
C ALA A 52 -14.53 -4.63 -8.59
N GLY A 53 -13.31 -4.21 -8.33
CA GLY A 53 -12.41 -4.82 -7.36
C GLY A 53 -12.14 -3.83 -6.24
N ILE A 54 -11.70 -4.30 -5.09
CA ILE A 54 -11.23 -3.47 -3.99
C ILE A 54 -10.24 -2.46 -4.57
N LEU A 55 -10.51 -1.18 -4.34
CA LEU A 55 -9.76 -0.07 -4.90
C LEU A 55 -8.35 -0.06 -4.33
N MET A 56 -7.43 -0.74 -5.00
CA MET A 56 -6.01 -0.58 -4.74
C MET A 56 -5.51 0.57 -5.59
N SER A 57 -5.02 1.63 -4.95
CA SER A 57 -4.32 2.67 -5.67
C SER A 57 -3.00 2.14 -6.18
N CYS A 58 -2.79 2.25 -7.47
CA CYS A 58 -1.54 1.87 -8.12
C CYS A 58 -1.00 3.07 -8.89
N MET A 59 0.23 3.47 -8.58
CA MET A 59 0.98 4.51 -9.26
C MET A 59 2.31 3.92 -9.70
N VAL A 60 2.75 4.24 -10.92
CA VAL A 60 4.05 3.80 -11.44
C VAL A 60 4.91 5.01 -11.72
N PHE A 61 6.14 4.94 -11.29
CA PHE A 61 7.14 5.98 -11.51
C PHE A 61 8.37 5.40 -12.21
N LEU A 62 8.92 6.16 -13.14
CA LEU A 62 10.29 6.00 -13.59
C LEU A 62 11.19 6.80 -12.68
N ALA A 63 12.19 6.16 -12.09
CA ALA A 63 13.11 6.79 -11.17
C ALA A 63 14.55 6.56 -11.61
N ASP A 64 15.34 7.62 -11.70
CA ASP A 64 16.78 7.54 -11.76
C ASP A 64 17.30 7.59 -10.33
N ILE A 65 17.99 6.54 -9.90
CA ILE A 65 18.50 6.37 -8.53
C ILE A 65 20.01 6.36 -8.52
N CYS A 66 20.60 6.93 -7.46
CA CYS A 66 22.03 6.84 -7.17
C CYS A 66 22.27 5.71 -6.17
N ASN A 67 23.14 4.76 -6.52
CA ASN A 67 23.57 3.70 -5.63
C ASN A 67 24.69 4.19 -4.70
N ALA A 68 24.97 3.40 -3.65
CA ALA A 68 26.02 3.73 -2.68
C ALA A 68 27.44 3.80 -3.29
N ASP A 69 27.66 3.15 -4.44
CA ASP A 69 28.92 3.19 -5.20
C ASP A 69 29.01 4.38 -6.18
N GLY A 70 28.00 5.26 -6.19
CA GLY A 70 27.89 6.41 -7.08
C GLY A 70 27.38 6.08 -8.49
N THR A 71 27.04 4.83 -8.78
CA THR A 71 26.44 4.48 -10.08
C THR A 71 24.97 4.91 -10.15
N GLU A 72 24.56 5.40 -11.31
CA GLU A 72 23.17 5.78 -11.57
C GLU A 72 22.46 4.65 -12.31
N ASN A 73 21.27 4.31 -11.85
CA ASN A 73 20.43 3.30 -12.48
C ASN A 73 19.01 3.81 -12.64
N ARG A 74 18.38 3.44 -13.74
CA ARG A 74 16.95 3.67 -13.97
C ARG A 74 16.15 2.46 -13.56
N ILE A 75 15.11 2.66 -12.75
CA ILE A 75 14.20 1.62 -12.29
C ILE A 75 12.74 2.06 -12.48
N ALA A 76 11.84 1.10 -12.57
CA ALA A 76 10.43 1.33 -12.39
C ALA A 76 10.04 1.10 -10.93
N VAL A 77 9.33 2.05 -10.32
CA VAL A 77 8.80 1.93 -8.97
C VAL A 77 7.29 1.83 -9.05
N GLU A 78 6.76 0.68 -8.69
CA GLU A 78 5.33 0.47 -8.59
C GLU A 78 4.87 0.68 -7.15
N LEU A 79 4.06 1.69 -6.91
CA LEU A 79 3.55 2.04 -5.59
C LEU A 79 2.09 1.61 -5.48
N ARG A 80 1.82 0.68 -4.57
CA ARG A 80 0.49 0.11 -4.31
C ARG A 80 0.06 0.42 -2.89
N LYS A 81 -1.11 1.02 -2.73
CA LYS A 81 -1.70 1.31 -1.42
C LYS A 81 -3.03 0.59 -1.29
N THR A 82 -3.22 -0.10 -0.18
CA THR A 82 -4.50 -0.69 0.20
C THR A 82 -5.20 0.20 1.21
N TRP A 83 -6.52 0.08 1.25
CA TRP A 83 -7.38 0.80 2.16
C TRP A 83 -7.28 0.27 3.60
N LYS A 84 -8.01 0.96 4.54
CA LYS A 84 -8.32 0.44 5.87
C LYS A 84 -8.75 -1.04 5.73
N PRO A 85 -8.32 -1.93 6.64
CA PRO A 85 -8.80 -3.30 6.64
C PRO A 85 -10.31 -3.25 6.84
N THR A 86 -11.04 -3.88 5.94
CA THR A 86 -12.38 -4.30 6.26
C THR A 86 -12.25 -5.34 7.37
N GLN A 87 -13.06 -5.26 8.42
CA GLN A 87 -12.94 -6.18 9.57
C GLN A 87 -13.24 -7.64 9.18
N THR A 88 -13.77 -7.87 7.98
CA THR A 88 -14.41 -9.11 7.57
C THR A 88 -13.64 -9.93 6.56
N LEU A 89 -12.80 -9.35 5.71
CA LEU A 89 -11.96 -10.12 4.80
C LEU A 89 -10.51 -10.11 5.28
N PRO A 90 -9.93 -11.29 5.52
CA PRO A 90 -8.50 -11.38 5.52
C PRO A 90 -8.03 -10.94 4.12
N LEU A 91 -7.65 -9.69 3.97
CA LEU A 91 -7.16 -9.11 2.71
C LEU A 91 -6.03 -9.99 2.11
N ARG A 92 -5.41 -10.79 2.96
CA ARG A 92 -4.46 -11.86 2.66
C ARG A 92 -5.01 -12.88 1.64
N GLN A 93 -6.24 -13.40 1.85
CA GLN A 93 -6.87 -14.33 0.90
C GLN A 93 -7.28 -13.63 -0.40
N TYR A 94 -7.70 -12.38 -0.28
CA TYR A 94 -8.10 -11.60 -1.43
C TYR A 94 -6.90 -11.20 -2.30
N LEU A 95 -5.81 -10.71 -1.70
CA LEU A 95 -4.59 -10.37 -2.44
C LEU A 95 -3.97 -11.62 -3.06
N SER A 96 -3.84 -12.73 -2.32
CA SER A 96 -3.28 -13.96 -2.88
C SER A 96 -4.16 -14.56 -3.99
N ALA A 97 -5.49 -14.55 -3.84
CA ALA A 97 -6.41 -15.07 -4.85
C ALA A 97 -6.48 -14.18 -6.11
N GLN A 98 -6.43 -12.86 -5.97
CA GLN A 98 -6.41 -11.96 -7.13
C GLN A 98 -5.05 -11.88 -7.81
N TYR A 99 -3.96 -11.91 -7.06
CA TYR A 99 -2.61 -11.94 -7.64
C TYR A 99 -2.35 -13.21 -8.44
N LEU A 100 -2.87 -14.35 -7.98
CA LEU A 100 -2.69 -15.64 -8.64
C LEU A 100 -3.70 -15.89 -9.77
N LYS A 101 -4.92 -15.35 -9.69
CA LYS A 101 -5.99 -15.65 -10.66
C LYS A 101 -6.12 -14.65 -11.82
N GLU A 102 -5.74 -13.39 -11.65
CA GLU A 102 -6.14 -12.37 -12.62
C GLU A 102 -5.00 -11.65 -13.33
N GLY A 103 -3.73 -12.00 -13.05
CA GLY A 103 -2.63 -11.24 -13.67
C GLY A 103 -2.83 -9.74 -13.47
N ILE A 104 -3.22 -9.30 -12.25
CA ILE A 104 -3.35 -7.88 -11.88
C ILE A 104 -1.97 -7.23 -11.68
N VAL A 105 -0.94 -7.85 -12.14
CA VAL A 105 0.23 -7.13 -12.58
C VAL A 105 -0.28 -6.33 -13.77
N PRO A 106 -0.25 -4.98 -13.75
CA PRO A 106 -0.45 -4.22 -14.96
C PRO A 106 0.45 -4.90 -15.99
N SER A 107 -0.13 -5.41 -17.08
CA SER A 107 0.69 -6.06 -18.09
C SER A 107 1.76 -5.03 -18.44
N ARG A 108 3.03 -5.43 -18.53
CA ARG A 108 4.13 -4.56 -18.95
C ARG A 108 3.74 -3.70 -20.16
N GLU A 109 2.83 -4.22 -20.99
CA GLU A 109 2.22 -3.57 -22.15
C GLU A 109 1.40 -2.31 -21.83
N GLU A 110 0.91 -2.13 -20.57
CA GLU A 110 0.20 -0.91 -20.17
C GLU A 110 1.15 0.27 -19.93
N TYR A 111 2.45 0.02 -19.75
CA TYR A 111 3.49 1.01 -19.54
C TYR A 111 4.68 0.75 -20.47
N GLU A 112 4.58 1.19 -21.73
CA GLU A 112 5.64 0.96 -22.74
C GLU A 112 7.02 1.43 -22.29
N GLU A 113 7.08 2.52 -21.51
CA GLU A 113 8.33 3.11 -21.04
C GLU A 113 9.02 2.27 -19.92
N CYS A 114 8.32 1.28 -19.34
CA CYS A 114 8.80 0.52 -18.18
C CYS A 114 9.11 -0.95 -18.48
N SER A 115 8.87 -1.43 -19.72
CA SER A 115 8.85 -2.88 -20.05
C SER A 115 10.15 -3.61 -19.75
N ASP A 116 11.28 -2.95 -19.90
CA ASP A 116 12.61 -3.59 -19.81
C ASP A 116 13.39 -3.18 -18.54
N LEU A 117 12.80 -2.36 -17.67
CA LEU A 117 13.45 -1.87 -16.48
C LEU A 117 13.30 -2.82 -15.28
N PRO A 118 14.28 -2.87 -14.37
CA PRO A 118 14.09 -3.50 -13.07
C PRO A 118 12.92 -2.84 -12.33
N ILE A 119 12.04 -3.65 -11.73
CA ILE A 119 10.87 -3.17 -11.02
C ILE A 119 11.07 -3.38 -9.53
N VAL A 120 10.80 -2.35 -8.73
CA VAL A 120 10.63 -2.42 -7.28
C VAL A 120 9.18 -2.11 -6.96
N THR A 121 8.51 -3.03 -6.25
CA THR A 121 7.12 -2.81 -5.83
C THR A 121 7.07 -2.38 -4.37
N ILE A 122 6.42 -1.27 -4.10
CA ILE A 122 6.21 -0.73 -2.75
C ILE A 122 4.74 -0.91 -2.37
N TYR A 123 4.48 -1.62 -1.29
CA TYR A 123 3.16 -1.82 -0.73
C TYR A 123 2.98 -0.97 0.52
N ILE A 124 1.94 -0.14 0.58
CA ILE A 124 1.48 0.54 1.79
C ILE A 124 0.19 -0.13 2.22
N LEU A 125 0.26 -0.94 3.27
CA LEU A 125 -0.83 -1.78 3.73
C LEU A 125 -1.51 -1.17 4.95
N GLY A 126 -2.82 -0.91 4.87
CA GLY A 126 -3.64 -0.49 6.01
C GLY A 126 -3.90 -1.61 7.02
N HIS A 127 -3.31 -2.79 6.86
CA HIS A 127 -3.53 -3.99 7.69
C HIS A 127 -2.21 -4.70 7.97
N LYS A 128 -2.24 -5.66 8.91
CA LYS A 128 -1.09 -6.48 9.31
C LYS A 128 -0.90 -7.66 8.37
N LEU A 129 0.36 -7.97 8.05
CA LEU A 129 0.74 -9.19 7.33
C LEU A 129 1.04 -10.30 8.33
N GLY A 130 0.17 -11.31 8.38
CA GLY A 130 0.41 -12.55 9.11
C GLY A 130 1.07 -12.34 10.47
N ASN A 131 2.21 -12.97 10.68
CA ASN A 131 2.98 -12.92 11.94
C ASN A 131 4.18 -11.95 11.90
N VAL A 132 4.27 -11.11 10.87
CA VAL A 132 5.39 -10.16 10.73
C VAL A 132 5.05 -8.86 11.44
N GLU A 133 5.61 -8.65 12.64
CA GLU A 133 5.36 -7.47 13.49
C GLU A 133 6.39 -6.36 13.26
N MET A 134 6.62 -5.99 11.99
CA MET A 134 7.57 -4.93 11.62
C MET A 134 6.86 -3.84 10.81
N PRO A 135 7.16 -2.56 11.03
CA PRO A 135 6.55 -1.46 10.28
C PRO A 135 6.95 -1.46 8.81
N VAL A 136 8.17 -1.87 8.49
CA VAL A 136 8.69 -1.93 7.12
C VAL A 136 9.45 -3.24 6.91
N VAL A 137 9.09 -3.96 5.84
CA VAL A 137 9.71 -5.23 5.45
C VAL A 137 10.30 -5.10 4.06
N TYR A 138 11.57 -5.46 3.90
CA TYR A 138 12.27 -5.49 2.62
C TYR A 138 12.36 -6.93 2.13
N VAL A 139 11.78 -7.22 0.97
CA VAL A 139 11.82 -8.53 0.32
C VAL A 139 12.73 -8.44 -0.89
N CYS A 140 13.87 -9.12 -0.84
CA CYS A 140 14.84 -9.15 -1.94
C CYS A 140 14.79 -10.52 -2.63
N ARG A 141 14.55 -10.52 -3.93
CA ARG A 141 14.48 -11.73 -4.77
C ARG A 141 15.79 -12.07 -5.48
N ARG A 142 16.93 -11.73 -4.89
CA ARG A 142 18.19 -12.23 -5.43
C ARG A 142 18.19 -13.74 -5.40
N HIS A 143 18.62 -14.38 -6.51
CA HIS A 143 18.88 -15.83 -6.54
C HIS A 143 19.79 -16.16 -5.37
N LEU A 144 19.20 -16.63 -4.29
CA LEU A 144 19.93 -17.03 -3.10
C LEU A 144 20.71 -18.28 -3.48
N ASN A 145 22.02 -18.24 -3.22
CA ASN A 145 22.83 -19.43 -3.15
C ASN A 145 22.13 -20.42 -2.19
N PRO A 146 21.88 -21.68 -2.60
CA PRO A 146 21.16 -22.64 -1.75
C PRO A 146 21.84 -22.93 -0.41
N ASP A 147 23.09 -22.50 -0.23
CA ASP A 147 23.89 -22.71 0.98
C ASP A 147 23.71 -21.67 2.09
N LEU A 148 22.95 -20.60 1.85
CA LEU A 148 22.63 -19.62 2.88
C LEU A 148 21.28 -19.97 3.53
N ASN A 149 21.37 -20.66 4.69
CA ASN A 149 20.22 -20.89 5.59
C ASN A 149 19.63 -19.55 6.02
N TRP A 150 18.63 -19.06 5.29
CA TRP A 150 17.86 -17.89 5.71
C TRP A 150 16.76 -18.32 6.68
N THR A 151 16.97 -17.98 7.96
CA THR A 151 15.97 -18.14 9.02
C THR A 151 14.95 -16.98 9.01
N GLY A 152 14.61 -16.46 7.86
CA GLY A 152 13.59 -15.43 7.68
C GLY A 152 12.19 -16.04 7.82
N MET A 153 11.33 -15.37 8.56
CA MET A 153 9.91 -15.73 8.65
C MET A 153 9.29 -15.66 7.24
N SER A 154 9.02 -16.80 6.62
CA SER A 154 8.31 -16.85 5.35
C SER A 154 6.82 -16.64 5.61
N ASP A 155 6.22 -15.71 4.90
CA ASP A 155 4.78 -15.54 4.81
C ASP A 155 4.36 -15.86 3.37
N GLU A 156 3.26 -16.60 3.20
CA GLU A 156 2.73 -16.97 1.89
C GLU A 156 2.59 -15.78 0.93
N PHE A 157 2.33 -14.58 1.46
CA PHE A 157 2.28 -13.35 0.67
C PHE A 157 3.67 -12.96 0.16
N THR A 158 4.68 -12.92 1.04
CA THR A 158 6.06 -12.52 0.69
C THR A 158 6.72 -13.52 -0.25
N ASP A 159 6.42 -14.81 -0.08
CA ASP A 159 7.00 -15.88 -0.90
C ASP A 159 6.51 -15.86 -2.35
N ASN A 160 5.32 -15.31 -2.59
CA ASN A 160 4.70 -15.24 -3.91
C ASN A 160 4.91 -13.89 -4.65
N LEU A 161 5.67 -12.93 -4.07
CA LEU A 161 5.92 -11.66 -4.74
C LEU A 161 6.88 -11.85 -5.93
N PRO A 162 6.57 -11.32 -7.13
CA PRO A 162 7.38 -11.55 -8.33
C PRO A 162 8.67 -10.72 -8.41
N ASN A 163 8.76 -9.62 -7.66
CA ASN A 163 9.84 -8.64 -7.74
C ASN A 163 10.39 -8.29 -6.35
N ASP A 164 11.52 -7.60 -6.30
CA ASP A 164 11.98 -6.93 -5.09
C ASP A 164 10.88 -6.02 -4.57
N SER A 165 10.57 -6.13 -3.29
CA SER A 165 9.41 -5.47 -2.73
C SER A 165 9.70 -4.83 -1.37
N ILE A 166 9.05 -3.70 -1.11
CA ILE A 166 9.08 -2.99 0.16
C ILE A 166 7.65 -2.95 0.68
N ILE A 167 7.42 -3.44 1.89
CA ILE A 167 6.10 -3.53 2.47
C ILE A 167 6.06 -2.65 3.71
N VAL A 168 5.21 -1.63 3.69
CA VAL A 168 4.92 -0.76 4.83
C VAL A 168 3.61 -1.22 5.46
N GLN A 169 3.65 -1.55 6.74
CA GLN A 169 2.48 -1.95 7.52
C GLN A 169 2.02 -0.79 8.42
N VAL A 170 1.02 -0.05 7.99
CA VAL A 170 0.50 1.13 8.71
C VAL A 170 0.14 0.83 10.18
N PRO A 171 -0.46 -0.33 10.56
CA PRO A 171 -0.79 -0.62 11.95
C PRO A 171 0.42 -0.73 12.90
N TYR A 172 1.65 -0.81 12.36
CA TYR A 172 2.87 -0.88 13.16
C TYR A 172 3.67 0.44 13.14
N LEU A 173 3.15 1.53 12.54
CA LEU A 173 3.84 2.81 12.46
C LEU A 173 3.77 3.63 13.76
N GLY A 174 2.98 3.20 14.74
CA GLY A 174 2.87 3.86 16.05
C GLY A 174 4.12 3.65 16.89
N GLY A 175 4.66 4.73 17.47
CA GLY A 175 5.79 4.63 18.38
C GLY A 175 6.78 5.80 18.34
N HIS A 176 7.98 5.57 18.84
CA HIS A 176 9.05 6.56 18.79
C HIS A 176 9.63 6.63 17.38
N VAL A 177 9.75 7.85 16.88
CA VAL A 177 10.40 8.14 15.60
C VAL A 177 11.91 8.16 15.81
N CYS A 178 12.61 7.11 15.37
CA CYS A 178 14.05 6.97 15.57
C CYS A 178 14.88 7.36 14.35
N ASN A 179 14.30 7.32 13.16
CA ASN A 179 15.01 7.59 11.91
C ASN A 179 14.16 8.37 10.90
N ARG A 180 14.80 8.76 9.80
CA ARG A 180 14.14 9.53 8.73
C ARG A 180 12.94 8.82 8.12
N LEU A 181 13.06 7.51 7.85
CA LEU A 181 11.98 6.74 7.24
C LEU A 181 10.76 6.68 8.15
N GLU A 182 10.95 6.36 9.43
CA GLU A 182 9.87 6.34 10.43
C GLU A 182 9.19 7.70 10.57
N ARG A 183 9.98 8.80 10.55
CA ARG A 183 9.45 10.14 10.58
C ARG A 183 8.55 10.43 9.37
N LEU A 184 9.01 10.13 8.15
CA LEU A 184 8.21 10.36 6.95
C LEU A 184 6.97 9.46 6.91
N LEU A 185 7.07 8.22 7.40
CA LEU A 185 5.94 7.31 7.46
C LEU A 185 4.96 7.65 8.60
N SER A 186 5.36 8.45 9.60
CA SER A 186 4.48 8.83 10.72
C SER A 186 3.24 9.62 10.28
N VAL A 187 3.23 10.21 9.08
CA VAL A 187 2.04 10.84 8.48
C VAL A 187 0.94 9.84 8.15
N PHE A 188 1.23 8.52 8.15
CA PHE A 188 0.26 7.45 7.95
C PHE A 188 -0.22 6.82 9.27
N ASP A 189 0.32 7.23 10.42
CA ASP A 189 -0.01 6.63 11.72
C ASP A 189 -1.47 6.91 12.13
N GLN A 190 -2.31 5.88 12.01
CA GLN A 190 -3.74 5.97 12.29
C GLN A 190 -4.06 6.15 13.79
N ASN A 191 -3.11 5.93 14.70
CA ASN A 191 -3.29 6.25 16.12
C ASN A 191 -3.39 7.77 16.37
N ARG A 192 -3.02 8.56 15.37
CA ARG A 192 -3.06 10.03 15.40
C ARG A 192 -4.34 10.61 14.77
N CYS A 193 -5.33 9.76 14.44
CA CYS A 193 -6.62 10.23 13.95
C CYS A 193 -7.29 11.14 14.96
N VAL A 194 -7.85 12.24 14.48
CA VAL A 194 -8.69 13.13 15.28
C VAL A 194 -9.97 12.38 15.65
N LYS A 195 -10.26 12.28 16.95
CA LYS A 195 -11.36 11.44 17.48
C LYS A 195 -12.73 11.69 16.84
N SER A 196 -12.97 12.90 16.36
CA SER A 196 -14.23 13.32 15.74
C SER A 196 -14.24 13.22 14.21
N ASN A 197 -13.08 12.95 13.58
CA ASN A 197 -12.97 12.99 12.12
C ASN A 197 -11.75 12.17 11.63
N ASP A 198 -11.99 10.97 11.12
CA ASP A 198 -10.96 10.06 10.60
C ASP A 198 -10.24 10.60 9.36
N HIS A 199 -10.79 11.64 8.70
CA HIS A 199 -10.15 12.31 7.57
C HIS A 199 -8.91 13.09 7.95
N LEU A 200 -8.72 13.34 9.26
CA LEU A 200 -7.70 14.22 9.80
C LEU A 200 -6.78 13.47 10.75
N LEU A 201 -5.50 13.79 10.68
CA LEU A 201 -4.48 13.35 11.62
C LEU A 201 -3.86 14.55 12.34
N GLU A 202 -3.52 14.36 13.60
CA GLU A 202 -2.77 15.33 14.40
C GLU A 202 -1.31 14.88 14.48
N ILE A 203 -0.40 15.68 13.92
CA ILE A 203 1.02 15.37 13.88
C ILE A 203 1.85 16.44 14.61
N ASP A 204 3.04 16.07 15.01
CA ASP A 204 4.06 16.98 15.52
C ASP A 204 4.97 17.40 14.35
N ASP A 205 4.71 18.57 13.78
CA ASP A 205 5.42 19.11 12.64
C ASP A 205 6.84 19.60 12.98
N ASP A 206 7.13 19.86 14.25
CA ASP A 206 8.48 20.21 14.72
C ASP A 206 9.47 19.05 14.54
N LEU A 207 8.99 17.81 14.42
CA LEU A 207 9.83 16.65 14.13
C LEU A 207 10.41 16.66 12.71
N PHE A 208 9.81 17.42 11.79
CA PHE A 208 10.20 17.43 10.37
C PHE A 208 11.17 18.57 10.08
N PRO A 209 12.41 18.29 9.65
CA PRO A 209 13.36 19.31 9.27
C PRO A 209 12.87 20.09 8.02
N GLN A 210 13.44 21.27 7.80
CA GLN A 210 12.97 22.23 6.80
C GLN A 210 12.81 21.62 5.39
N ASN A 211 13.73 20.72 4.99
CA ASN A 211 13.68 20.05 3.69
C ASN A 211 12.57 18.99 3.59
N GLU A 212 11.95 18.58 4.70
CA GLU A 212 10.83 17.62 4.74
C GLU A 212 9.49 18.30 4.98
N GLN A 213 9.47 19.57 5.38
CA GLN A 213 8.26 20.36 5.63
C GLN A 213 7.32 20.42 4.42
N ILE A 214 7.82 20.24 3.22
CA ILE A 214 7.00 20.21 2.01
C ILE A 214 5.93 19.11 2.03
N LEU A 215 6.22 17.95 2.64
CA LEU A 215 5.26 16.86 2.85
C LEU A 215 4.10 17.36 3.73
N ILE A 216 4.44 18.01 4.84
CA ILE A 216 3.46 18.52 5.80
C ILE A 216 2.59 19.60 5.17
N TYR A 217 3.21 20.61 4.52
CA TYR A 217 2.46 21.65 3.81
C TYR A 217 1.53 21.12 2.74
N ARG A 218 1.95 20.07 2.03
CA ARG A 218 1.11 19.43 1.02
C ARG A 218 -0.14 18.80 1.64
N LEU A 219 0.01 18.12 2.78
CA LEU A 219 -1.09 17.49 3.49
C LEU A 219 -2.01 18.50 4.23
N ILE A 220 -1.45 19.59 4.76
CA ILE A 220 -2.25 20.73 5.29
C ILE A 220 -3.11 21.32 4.18
N LYS A 221 -2.52 21.55 2.99
CA LYS A 221 -3.25 22.11 1.86
C LYS A 221 -4.40 21.22 1.42
N ALA A 222 -4.24 19.90 1.50
CA ALA A 222 -5.31 18.94 1.19
C ALA A 222 -6.55 19.11 2.09
N VAL A 223 -6.36 19.46 3.39
CA VAL A 223 -7.47 19.74 4.32
C VAL A 223 -8.34 20.88 3.82
N LEU A 224 -7.75 21.87 3.15
CA LEU A 224 -8.44 23.08 2.70
C LEU A 224 -9.09 22.92 1.31
N MET A 225 -8.97 21.75 0.68
CA MET A 225 -9.49 21.50 -0.68
C MET A 225 -10.87 20.82 -0.62
N PRO A 226 -11.97 21.51 -0.96
CA PRO A 226 -13.32 20.94 -0.84
C PRO A 226 -13.56 19.69 -1.69
N ASN A 227 -12.91 19.59 -2.85
CA ASN A 227 -12.96 18.41 -3.71
C ASN A 227 -12.31 17.19 -3.05
N ILE A 228 -11.20 17.37 -2.33
CA ILE A 228 -10.54 16.29 -1.58
C ILE A 228 -11.43 15.83 -0.43
N CYS A 229 -11.94 16.78 0.39
CA CYS A 229 -12.83 16.45 1.49
C CYS A 229 -14.05 15.67 1.02
N ARG A 230 -14.74 16.14 -0.02
CA ARG A 230 -15.90 15.46 -0.60
C ARG A 230 -15.55 14.06 -1.13
N THR A 231 -14.37 13.90 -1.70
CA THR A 231 -13.96 12.58 -2.22
C THR A 231 -13.66 11.61 -1.07
N MET A 232 -13.11 12.06 0.06
CA MET A 232 -12.95 11.23 1.26
C MET A 232 -14.31 10.74 1.79
N ASP A 233 -15.34 11.61 1.81
CA ASP A 233 -16.71 11.19 2.19
C ASP A 233 -17.22 10.07 1.28
N ILE A 234 -17.03 10.20 -0.04
CA ILE A 234 -17.42 9.17 -1.03
C ILE A 234 -16.62 7.87 -0.81
N GLU A 235 -15.35 7.98 -0.48
CA GLU A 235 -14.51 6.83 -0.17
C GLU A 235 -15.03 6.09 1.07
N ASP A 236 -15.45 6.79 2.12
CA ASP A 236 -16.06 6.18 3.31
C ASP A 236 -17.39 5.49 3.01
N GLU A 237 -18.24 6.10 2.18
CA GLU A 237 -19.50 5.46 1.73
C GLU A 237 -19.24 4.15 0.99
N LEU A 238 -18.26 4.14 0.06
CA LEU A 238 -17.86 2.96 -0.69
C LEU A 238 -17.31 1.86 0.21
N LEU A 239 -16.46 2.22 1.18
CA LEU A 239 -15.91 1.26 2.15
C LEU A 239 -17.02 0.64 3.00
N SER A 240 -17.93 1.45 3.51
CA SER A 240 -19.08 0.97 4.29
C SER A 240 -19.95 -0.01 3.49
N GLU A 241 -20.17 0.25 2.20
CA GLU A 241 -20.92 -0.64 1.32
C GLU A 241 -20.18 -1.97 1.08
N ILE A 242 -18.87 -1.92 0.89
CA ILE A 242 -18.02 -3.11 0.76
C ILE A 242 -18.09 -3.96 2.04
N GLU A 243 -17.93 -3.36 3.22
CA GLU A 243 -18.00 -4.05 4.50
C GLU A 243 -19.34 -4.74 4.73
N LYS A 244 -20.44 -4.10 4.35
CA LYS A 244 -21.77 -4.71 4.42
C LYS A 244 -21.87 -5.95 3.55
N ARG A 245 -21.37 -5.88 2.31
CA ARG A 245 -21.37 -7.01 1.37
C ARG A 245 -20.49 -8.15 1.86
N ASP A 246 -19.31 -7.85 2.35
CA ASP A 246 -18.37 -8.82 2.91
C ASP A 246 -18.99 -9.56 4.10
N THR A 247 -19.69 -8.83 4.98
CA THR A 247 -20.41 -9.42 6.10
C THR A 247 -21.49 -10.42 5.65
N ILE A 248 -22.19 -10.11 4.54
CA ILE A 248 -23.19 -11.01 3.97
C ILE A 248 -22.52 -12.26 3.38
N ILE A 249 -21.42 -12.08 2.63
CA ILE A 249 -20.65 -13.19 2.04
C ILE A 249 -20.16 -14.14 3.13
N MET A 250 -19.52 -13.63 4.18
CA MET A 250 -19.04 -14.47 5.29
C MET A 250 -20.16 -15.27 5.96
N LYS A 251 -21.34 -14.68 6.14
CA LYS A 251 -22.51 -15.41 6.67
C LYS A 251 -22.96 -16.52 5.73
N GLN A 252 -22.95 -16.27 4.43
CA GLN A 252 -23.31 -17.27 3.43
C GLN A 252 -22.29 -18.42 3.37
N ASP A 253 -21.01 -18.10 3.39
CA ASP A 253 -19.92 -19.09 3.38
C ASP A 253 -20.02 -20.02 4.59
N LYS A 254 -20.26 -19.46 5.78
CA LYS A 254 -20.48 -20.25 6.99
C LYS A 254 -21.70 -21.17 6.88
N MET A 255 -22.78 -20.68 6.30
CA MET A 255 -23.98 -21.49 6.06
C MET A 255 -23.73 -22.62 5.06
N ILE A 256 -22.91 -22.38 4.05
CA ILE A 256 -22.48 -23.40 3.07
C ILE A 256 -21.64 -24.46 3.77
N GLU A 257 -20.62 -24.05 4.54
CA GLU A 257 -19.77 -24.95 5.29
C GLU A 257 -20.57 -25.84 6.26
N ASP A 258 -21.52 -25.27 7.01
CA ASP A 258 -22.42 -26.00 7.90
C ASP A 258 -23.27 -27.03 7.16
N ARG A 259 -23.74 -26.71 5.94
CA ARG A 259 -24.50 -27.64 5.09
C ARG A 259 -23.63 -28.77 4.54
N ASP A 260 -22.45 -28.45 4.05
CA ASP A 260 -21.49 -29.43 3.54
C ASP A 260 -21.06 -30.42 4.61
N ASN A 261 -20.84 -29.93 5.85
CA ASN A 261 -20.53 -30.79 6.99
C ASN A 261 -21.69 -31.72 7.36
N LYS A 262 -22.93 -31.26 7.24
CA LYS A 262 -24.12 -32.11 7.42
C LYS A 262 -24.21 -33.20 6.34
N ILE A 263 -23.99 -32.85 5.07
CA ILE A 263 -24.00 -33.79 3.94
C ILE A 263 -22.94 -34.86 4.13
N LYS A 264 -21.68 -34.47 4.43
CA LYS A 264 -20.59 -35.43 4.74
C LYS A 264 -20.87 -36.31 5.95
N GLY A 265 -21.69 -35.84 6.88
CA GLY A 265 -22.17 -36.64 8.02
C GLY A 265 -23.18 -37.74 7.60
N TYR A 266 -24.03 -37.45 6.62
CA TYR A 266 -24.97 -38.45 6.09
C TYR A 266 -24.29 -39.50 5.22
N ASP A 267 -23.29 -39.15 4.41
CA ASP A 267 -22.53 -40.06 3.56
C ASP A 267 -21.69 -41.11 4.38
N LYS A 268 -21.49 -40.87 5.66
CA LYS A 268 -20.80 -41.81 6.58
C LYS A 268 -21.75 -42.81 7.27
N ILE A 269 -23.06 -42.64 7.09
CA ILE A 269 -24.08 -43.49 7.76
C ILE A 269 -24.67 -44.50 6.77
N PHE A 270 -24.42 -44.33 5.48
CA PHE A 270 -24.75 -45.30 4.43
C PHE A 270 -23.46 -45.87 3.82
#